data_744139229efcd016790ea321c4d0487f
#
_entry.id   744139229efcd016790ea321c4d0487f
#
_cell.length_a   1.000
_cell.length_b   1.000
_cell.length_c   1.000
_cell.angle_alpha   90.00
_cell.angle_beta   90.00
_cell.angle_gamma   90.00
#
_symmetry.space_group_name_H-M   'P 1'
#
loop_
_entity.id
_entity.type
_entity.pdbx_description
1 polymer ?
#
loop_
_entity_poly.entity_id
_entity_poly.type
_entity_poly.pdbx_seq_one_letter_code
_entity_poly.pdbx_strand_id
1 'polypeptide(L)'
;MKGVLRMRQSLTVRRAEHFGINRKIIANMTAQSWHDIPHVVVTNEPEASEFLKVFKEINEGRAKEDKITLNAVILKVITEALKKCPAMNAHIDFKPRLVRGCVTEFDEINISMPMLLDSGEMMTVNLHNMQDKNLRDIRDTLADV
;
A
#
# COMPACT_ATOMS: atom_id res chain seq x y z
N MET A 1 -22.21 12.72 -25.51
CA MET A 1 -22.18 11.26 -25.62
C MET A 1 -22.16 10.70 -27.06
N LYS A 2 -22.45 11.46 -28.09
CA LYS A 2 -22.45 10.98 -29.52
C LYS A 2 -21.06 10.91 -30.17
N GLY A 3 -20.03 11.58 -29.64
CA GLY A 3 -18.69 11.63 -30.26
C GLY A 3 -17.82 10.41 -29.98
N VAL A 4 -17.99 9.72 -28.85
CA VAL A 4 -17.19 8.54 -28.48
C VAL A 4 -17.62 7.28 -29.23
N LEU A 5 -18.90 7.20 -29.66
CA LEU A 5 -19.40 6.06 -30.44
C LEU A 5 -18.87 6.05 -31.89
N ARG A 6 -18.55 7.20 -32.48
CA ARG A 6 -18.08 7.28 -33.87
C ARG A 6 -16.66 6.75 -34.08
N MET A 7 -15.80 6.80 -33.07
CA MET A 7 -14.45 6.21 -33.12
C MET A 7 -14.45 4.67 -33.00
N ARG A 8 -15.52 4.07 -32.47
CA ARG A 8 -15.61 2.60 -32.32
C ARG A 8 -15.99 1.86 -33.60
N GLN A 9 -16.45 2.55 -34.65
CA GLN A 9 -16.90 1.89 -35.89
C GLN A 9 -15.75 1.36 -36.76
N SER A 10 -14.50 1.76 -36.50
CA SER A 10 -13.34 1.29 -37.28
C SER A 10 -12.49 0.22 -36.56
N LEU A 11 -12.87 -0.14 -35.31
CA LEU A 11 -12.10 -1.09 -34.50
C LEU A 11 -12.84 -2.42 -34.36
N THR A 12 -12.16 -3.53 -34.65
CA THR A 12 -12.68 -4.87 -34.41
C THR A 12 -12.53 -5.21 -32.91
N VAL A 13 -13.65 -5.46 -32.25
CA VAL A 13 -13.66 -5.86 -30.83
C VAL A 13 -13.16 -7.30 -30.72
N ARG A 14 -12.00 -7.51 -30.10
CA ARG A 14 -11.45 -8.84 -29.83
C ARG A 14 -12.21 -9.59 -28.73
N ARG A 15 -12.55 -8.89 -27.67
CA ARG A 15 -13.26 -9.44 -26.51
C ARG A 15 -13.95 -8.33 -25.73
N ALA A 16 -15.16 -8.56 -25.27
CA ALA A 16 -15.87 -7.71 -24.33
C ALA A 16 -16.27 -8.58 -23.12
N GLU A 17 -15.98 -8.12 -21.92
CA GLU A 17 -16.25 -8.83 -20.69
C GLU A 17 -16.79 -7.86 -19.65
N HIS A 18 -17.85 -8.29 -18.93
CA HIS A 18 -18.38 -7.52 -17.82
C HIS A 18 -17.54 -7.73 -16.56
N PHE A 19 -17.42 -6.68 -15.75
CA PHE A 19 -16.73 -6.77 -14.48
C PHE A 19 -17.41 -7.77 -13.54
N GLY A 20 -16.63 -8.73 -13.01
CA GLY A 20 -16.99 -9.51 -11.84
C GLY A 20 -17.10 -8.65 -10.58
N ILE A 21 -17.57 -9.24 -9.48
CA ILE A 21 -17.84 -8.52 -8.22
C ILE A 21 -16.57 -7.82 -7.70
N ASN A 22 -15.45 -8.52 -7.63
CA ASN A 22 -14.19 -7.97 -7.12
C ASN A 22 -13.73 -6.76 -7.94
N ARG A 23 -13.77 -6.87 -9.28
CA ARG A 23 -13.42 -5.74 -10.16
C ARG A 23 -14.33 -4.53 -10.01
N LYS A 24 -15.64 -4.76 -9.76
CA LYS A 24 -16.59 -3.66 -9.50
C LYS A 24 -16.23 -2.92 -8.21
N ILE A 25 -15.92 -3.66 -7.13
CA ILE A 25 -15.53 -3.10 -5.85
C ILE A 25 -14.25 -2.27 -6.00
N ILE A 26 -13.19 -2.87 -6.58
CA ILE A 26 -11.91 -2.20 -6.78
C ILE A 26 -12.08 -0.94 -7.64
N ALA A 27 -12.77 -1.05 -8.77
CA ALA A 27 -12.97 0.09 -9.67
C ALA A 27 -13.73 1.23 -9.00
N ASN A 28 -14.78 0.91 -8.22
CA ASN A 28 -15.57 1.92 -7.50
C ASN A 28 -14.75 2.60 -6.41
N MET A 29 -14.06 1.83 -5.57
CA MET A 29 -13.24 2.36 -4.48
C MET A 29 -12.08 3.22 -5.00
N THR A 30 -11.39 2.76 -6.05
CA THR A 30 -10.29 3.51 -6.65
C THR A 30 -10.76 4.81 -7.29
N ALA A 31 -11.88 4.77 -8.03
CA ALA A 31 -12.44 5.96 -8.66
C ALA A 31 -12.92 6.98 -7.60
N GLN A 32 -13.57 6.51 -6.54
CA GLN A 32 -14.01 7.35 -5.44
C GLN A 32 -12.81 7.98 -4.71
N SER A 33 -11.81 7.18 -4.35
CA SER A 33 -10.58 7.67 -3.71
C SER A 33 -9.90 8.74 -4.55
N TRP A 34 -9.77 8.51 -5.86
CA TRP A 34 -9.16 9.48 -6.76
C TRP A 34 -9.94 10.80 -6.87
N HIS A 35 -11.26 10.73 -6.77
CA HIS A 35 -12.13 11.89 -6.86
C HIS A 35 -12.18 12.69 -5.54
N ASP A 36 -12.23 11.99 -4.41
CA ASP A 36 -12.52 12.60 -3.11
C ASP A 36 -11.26 13.00 -2.34
N ILE A 37 -10.10 12.38 -2.64
CA ILE A 37 -8.84 12.61 -1.92
C ILE A 37 -7.84 13.33 -2.84
N PRO A 38 -7.39 14.56 -2.49
CA PRO A 38 -6.35 15.25 -3.26
C PRO A 38 -5.01 14.52 -3.05
N HIS A 39 -4.53 13.86 -4.10
CA HIS A 39 -3.26 13.14 -4.07
C HIS A 39 -2.09 14.08 -4.35
N VAL A 40 -1.03 13.95 -3.54
CA VAL A 40 0.24 14.63 -3.75
C VAL A 40 1.33 13.57 -3.88
N VAL A 41 2.18 13.72 -4.90
CA VAL A 41 3.33 12.83 -5.11
C VAL A 41 4.60 13.56 -4.74
N VAL A 42 5.37 12.98 -3.83
CA VAL A 42 6.70 13.45 -3.44
C VAL A 42 7.70 12.36 -3.81
N THR A 43 8.73 12.71 -4.58
CA THR A 43 9.79 11.79 -4.98
C THR A 43 11.10 12.17 -4.31
N ASN A 44 11.81 11.18 -3.79
CA ASN A 44 13.14 11.33 -3.23
C ASN A 44 14.02 10.13 -3.66
N GLU A 45 15.27 10.39 -3.96
CA GLU A 45 16.27 9.38 -4.35
C GLU A 45 17.40 9.37 -3.31
N PRO A 46 17.20 8.67 -2.16
CA PRO A 46 18.24 8.58 -1.13
C PRO A 46 19.39 7.68 -1.58
N GLU A 47 20.61 8.00 -1.17
CA GLU A 47 21.74 7.11 -1.27
C GLU A 47 21.54 5.92 -0.34
N ALA A 48 21.64 4.69 -0.86
CA ALA A 48 21.26 3.46 -0.16
C ALA A 48 22.44 2.47 0.07
N SER A 49 23.68 2.82 -0.25
CA SER A 49 24.81 1.89 -0.18
C SER A 49 25.05 1.36 1.23
N GLU A 50 25.06 2.23 2.24
CA GLU A 50 25.23 1.82 3.63
C GLU A 50 24.02 0.97 4.12
N PHE A 51 22.81 1.35 3.74
CA PHE A 51 21.63 0.55 4.05
C PHE A 51 21.71 -0.86 3.47
N LEU A 52 22.12 -1.01 2.20
CA LEU A 52 22.27 -2.30 1.55
C LEU A 52 23.40 -3.13 2.13
N LYS A 53 24.47 -2.49 2.60
CA LYS A 53 25.59 -3.15 3.31
C LYS A 53 25.09 -3.77 4.61
N VAL A 54 24.45 -2.97 5.47
CA VAL A 54 23.87 -3.44 6.74
C VAL A 54 22.83 -4.54 6.51
N PHE A 55 21.99 -4.40 5.48
CA PHE A 55 21.00 -5.43 5.11
C PHE A 55 21.66 -6.78 4.74
N LYS A 56 22.79 -6.76 4.03
CA LYS A 56 23.58 -7.98 3.72
C LYS A 56 24.19 -8.58 4.98
N GLU A 57 24.79 -7.76 5.85
CA GLU A 57 25.38 -8.18 7.12
C GLU A 57 24.34 -8.84 8.05
N ILE A 58 23.12 -8.29 8.14
CA ILE A 58 22.02 -8.87 8.92
C ILE A 58 21.67 -10.28 8.43
N ASN A 59 21.79 -10.55 7.14
CA ASN A 59 21.41 -11.81 6.51
C ASN A 59 22.58 -12.78 6.34
N GLU A 60 23.80 -12.38 6.69
CA GLU A 60 24.99 -13.21 6.55
C GLU A 60 24.92 -14.43 7.49
N GLY A 61 25.18 -15.62 6.96
CA GLY A 61 25.14 -16.87 7.73
C GLY A 61 23.74 -17.38 8.11
N ARG A 62 22.66 -16.69 7.73
CA ARG A 62 21.29 -17.15 8.01
C ARG A 62 20.84 -18.19 6.99
N ALA A 63 20.09 -19.20 7.47
CA ALA A 63 19.36 -20.12 6.61
C ALA A 63 18.33 -19.37 5.75
N LYS A 64 17.92 -19.95 4.63
CA LYS A 64 17.02 -19.28 3.66
C LYS A 64 15.70 -18.84 4.30
N GLU A 65 15.14 -19.69 5.14
CA GLU A 65 13.89 -19.48 5.90
C GLU A 65 14.02 -18.39 6.98
N ASP A 66 15.23 -18.14 7.49
CA ASP A 66 15.49 -17.16 8.54
C ASP A 66 15.90 -15.79 8.03
N LYS A 67 16.04 -15.64 6.71
CA LYS A 67 16.46 -14.37 6.12
C LYS A 67 15.38 -13.31 6.30
N ILE A 68 15.85 -12.13 6.71
CA ILE A 68 15.02 -10.92 6.72
C ILE A 68 14.84 -10.44 5.28
N THR A 69 13.59 -10.23 4.84
CA THR A 69 13.30 -9.71 3.51
C THR A 69 13.49 -8.19 3.47
N LEU A 70 13.79 -7.66 2.30
CA LEU A 70 13.87 -6.21 2.11
C LEU A 70 12.57 -5.51 2.47
N ASN A 71 11.43 -6.13 2.13
CA ASN A 71 10.11 -5.63 2.49
C ASN A 71 9.92 -5.50 4.01
N ALA A 72 10.38 -6.49 4.79
CA ALA A 72 10.32 -6.42 6.25
C ALA A 72 11.12 -5.25 6.82
N VAL A 73 12.30 -4.97 6.26
CA VAL A 73 13.11 -3.83 6.68
C VAL A 73 12.44 -2.51 6.30
N ILE A 74 11.92 -2.39 5.07
CA ILE A 74 11.21 -1.18 4.62
C ILE A 74 9.99 -0.92 5.50
N LEU A 75 9.20 -1.94 5.81
CA LEU A 75 8.04 -1.81 6.70
C LEU A 75 8.44 -1.34 8.10
N LYS A 76 9.57 -1.84 8.62
CA LYS A 76 10.10 -1.38 9.91
C LYS A 76 10.53 0.09 9.84
N VAL A 77 11.21 0.50 8.78
CA VAL A 77 11.60 1.91 8.57
C VAL A 77 10.37 2.82 8.51
N ILE A 78 9.34 2.43 7.75
CA ILE A 78 8.07 3.17 7.67
C ILE A 78 7.44 3.29 9.06
N THR A 79 7.40 2.19 9.81
CA THR A 79 6.84 2.17 11.18
C THR A 79 7.58 3.16 12.10
N GLU A 80 8.91 3.16 12.07
CA GLU A 80 9.71 4.09 12.88
C GLU A 80 9.56 5.56 12.42
N ALA A 81 9.35 5.78 11.12
CA ALA A 81 9.05 7.11 10.60
C ALA A 81 7.68 7.62 11.08
N LEU A 82 6.65 6.77 11.07
CA LEU A 82 5.31 7.11 11.57
C LEU A 82 5.32 7.41 13.08
N LYS A 83 6.10 6.68 13.88
CA LYS A 83 6.29 7.01 15.31
C LYS A 83 6.86 8.41 15.51
N LYS A 84 7.75 8.86 14.61
CA LYS A 84 8.37 10.20 14.69
C LYS A 84 7.49 11.30 14.12
N CYS A 85 6.52 10.94 13.28
CA CYS A 85 5.62 11.87 12.64
C CYS A 85 4.16 11.40 12.78
N PRO A 86 3.54 11.49 13.99
CA PRO A 86 2.18 10.98 14.26
C PRO A 86 1.11 11.56 13.33
N ALA A 87 1.27 12.81 12.88
CA ALA A 87 0.36 13.46 11.95
C ALA A 87 0.21 12.70 10.61
N MET A 88 1.15 11.83 10.25
CA MET A 88 1.05 10.96 9.07
C MET A 88 0.24 9.68 9.34
N ASN A 89 -0.04 9.37 10.62
CA ASN A 89 -0.86 8.25 11.05
C ASN A 89 -2.22 8.76 11.56
N ALA A 90 -2.95 9.45 10.70
CA ALA A 90 -4.16 10.16 11.07
C ALA A 90 -5.28 9.95 10.03
N HIS A 91 -6.52 10.05 10.51
CA HIS A 91 -7.70 10.17 9.64
C HIS A 91 -8.17 11.62 9.58
N ILE A 92 -8.59 12.04 8.40
CA ILE A 92 -9.19 13.35 8.17
C ILE A 92 -10.67 13.14 7.82
N ASP A 93 -11.56 13.65 8.66
CA ASP A 93 -12.98 13.80 8.32
C ASP A 93 -13.20 15.27 7.91
N PHE A 94 -13.47 15.50 6.63
CA PHE A 94 -13.71 16.83 6.11
C PHE A 94 -15.06 16.91 5.41
N LYS A 95 -15.86 17.88 5.83
CA LYS A 95 -17.19 18.19 5.25
C LYS A 95 -17.12 19.46 4.40
N PRO A 96 -16.90 19.34 3.07
CA PRO A 96 -16.65 20.52 2.21
C PRO A 96 -17.77 21.56 2.26
N ARG A 97 -19.04 21.13 2.33
CA ARG A 97 -20.19 22.04 2.37
C ARG A 97 -20.23 22.95 3.61
N LEU A 98 -19.68 22.47 4.72
CA LEU A 98 -19.67 23.19 6.00
C LEU A 98 -18.33 23.82 6.30
N VAL A 99 -17.32 23.55 5.47
CA VAL A 99 -15.91 23.94 5.68
C VAL A 99 -15.45 23.54 7.10
N ARG A 100 -15.81 22.33 7.52
CA ARG A 100 -15.48 21.78 8.84
C ARG A 100 -14.77 20.45 8.68
N GLY A 101 -13.78 20.22 9.54
CA GLY A 101 -13.08 18.96 9.57
C GLY A 101 -12.48 18.66 10.94
N CYS A 102 -12.07 17.39 11.10
CA CYS A 102 -11.35 16.89 12.25
C CYS A 102 -10.20 16.02 11.75
N VAL A 103 -9.06 16.14 12.41
CA VAL A 103 -7.91 15.24 12.24
C VAL A 103 -7.84 14.39 13.49
N THR A 104 -7.86 13.06 13.32
CA THR A 104 -7.72 12.11 14.42
C THR A 104 -6.43 11.34 14.23
N GLU A 105 -5.47 11.53 15.10
CA GLU A 105 -4.20 10.79 15.13
C GLU A 105 -4.37 9.50 15.94
N PHE A 106 -3.67 8.45 15.54
CA PHE A 106 -3.73 7.13 16.18
C PHE A 106 -2.35 6.70 16.67
N ASP A 107 -2.31 6.06 17.84
CA ASP A 107 -1.09 5.47 18.39
C ASP A 107 -0.77 4.12 17.74
N GLU A 108 -1.82 3.35 17.37
CA GLU A 108 -1.66 2.06 16.71
C GLU A 108 -1.27 2.25 15.23
N ILE A 109 -0.14 1.67 14.86
CA ILE A 109 0.35 1.71 13.48
C ILE A 109 -0.05 0.42 12.78
N ASN A 110 -1.01 0.54 11.85
CA ASN A 110 -1.47 -0.56 11.02
C ASN A 110 -1.11 -0.26 9.56
N ILE A 111 -0.40 -1.19 8.92
CA ILE A 111 0.06 -1.01 7.54
C ILE A 111 -0.64 -2.01 6.63
N SER A 112 -1.30 -1.52 5.60
CA SER A 112 -1.91 -2.34 4.57
C SER A 112 -0.94 -2.54 3.40
N MET A 113 -0.70 -3.80 3.01
CA MET A 113 0.19 -4.14 1.92
C MET A 113 -0.55 -4.97 0.86
N PRO A 114 -0.52 -4.57 -0.42
CA PRO A 114 -1.05 -5.40 -1.48
C PRO A 114 -0.14 -6.60 -1.73
N MET A 115 -0.73 -7.80 -1.81
CA MET A 115 -0.04 -9.04 -2.14
C MET A 115 -0.71 -9.72 -3.33
N LEU A 116 0.08 -10.33 -4.19
CA LEU A 116 -0.39 -11.12 -5.31
C LEU A 116 -0.53 -12.56 -4.85
N LEU A 117 -1.73 -13.10 -4.98
CA LEU A 117 -2.01 -14.51 -4.71
C LEU A 117 -1.58 -15.39 -5.89
N ASP A 118 -1.36 -16.68 -5.64
CA ASP A 118 -1.07 -17.68 -6.67
C ASP A 118 -2.17 -17.78 -7.75
N SER A 119 -3.39 -17.41 -7.39
CA SER A 119 -4.53 -17.30 -8.33
C SER A 119 -4.38 -16.14 -9.33
N GLY A 120 -3.40 -15.25 -9.17
CA GLY A 120 -3.24 -14.02 -9.95
C GLY A 120 -4.15 -12.88 -9.50
N GLU A 121 -4.90 -13.04 -8.42
CA GLU A 121 -5.69 -11.97 -7.80
C GLU A 121 -4.85 -11.19 -6.79
N MET A 122 -5.10 -9.89 -6.67
CA MET A 122 -4.45 -9.03 -5.69
C MET A 122 -5.33 -8.93 -4.44
N MET A 123 -4.75 -9.23 -3.28
CA MET A 123 -5.40 -9.07 -1.98
C MET A 123 -4.61 -8.08 -1.13
N THR A 124 -5.29 -7.32 -0.30
CA THR A 124 -4.65 -6.43 0.67
C THR A 124 -4.60 -7.13 2.03
N VAL A 125 -3.41 -7.25 2.59
CA VAL A 125 -3.17 -7.78 3.93
C VAL A 125 -2.93 -6.64 4.88
N ASN A 126 -3.60 -6.67 6.04
CA ASN A 126 -3.44 -5.68 7.09
C ASN A 126 -2.49 -6.20 8.16
N LEU A 127 -1.36 -5.52 8.31
CA LEU A 127 -0.37 -5.79 9.35
C LEU A 127 -0.68 -4.90 10.55
N HIS A 128 -1.14 -5.51 11.63
CA HIS A 128 -1.57 -4.77 12.82
C HIS A 128 -0.46 -4.58 13.84
N ASN A 129 -0.55 -3.48 14.61
CA ASN A 129 0.33 -3.17 15.75
C ASN A 129 1.82 -3.23 15.38
N MET A 130 2.16 -2.62 14.24
CA MET A 130 3.52 -2.64 13.71
C MET A 130 4.52 -1.93 14.63
N GLN A 131 4.06 -1.00 15.47
CA GLN A 131 4.88 -0.29 16.45
C GLN A 131 5.56 -1.23 17.45
N ASP A 132 4.94 -2.37 17.76
CA ASP A 132 5.41 -3.34 18.77
C ASP A 132 6.24 -4.48 18.14
N LYS A 133 6.26 -4.58 16.81
CA LYS A 133 6.91 -5.67 16.10
C LYS A 133 8.39 -5.37 15.83
N ASN A 134 9.24 -6.37 16.12
CA ASN A 134 10.62 -6.38 15.65
C ASN A 134 10.75 -6.94 14.22
N LEU A 135 11.95 -6.92 13.64
CA LEU A 135 12.17 -7.39 12.27
C LEU A 135 11.83 -8.87 12.04
N ARG A 136 12.00 -9.71 13.07
CA ARG A 136 11.65 -11.14 12.97
C ARG A 136 10.15 -11.32 12.97
N ASP A 137 9.45 -10.63 13.87
CA ASP A 137 7.99 -10.68 13.94
C ASP A 137 7.34 -10.23 12.62
N ILE A 138 7.91 -9.18 11.99
CA ILE A 138 7.44 -8.69 10.69
C ILE A 138 7.69 -9.73 9.61
N ARG A 139 8.90 -10.34 9.56
CA ARG A 139 9.23 -11.42 8.62
C ARG A 139 8.23 -12.58 8.75
N ASP A 140 8.01 -13.04 9.98
CA ASP A 140 7.14 -14.18 10.25
C ASP A 140 5.68 -13.85 9.87
N THR A 141 5.20 -12.66 10.21
CA THR A 141 3.87 -12.19 9.78
C THR A 141 3.74 -12.17 8.23
N LEU A 142 4.82 -11.82 7.52
CA LEU A 142 4.80 -11.80 6.04
C LEU A 142 4.91 -13.21 5.42
N ALA A 143 5.49 -14.17 6.14
CA ALA A 143 5.61 -15.55 5.69
C ALA A 143 4.31 -16.35 5.90
N ASP A 144 3.48 -15.95 6.87
CA ASP A 144 2.21 -16.59 7.22
C ASP A 144 1.05 -16.18 6.29
N VAL A 145 1.29 -15.27 5.35
CA VAL A 145 0.31 -14.74 4.40
C VAL A 145 0.47 -15.35 3.02
#